data_048c683749582e1637e549e1c4e4e983
#
_entry.id   048c683749582e1637e549e1c4e4e983
#
_cell.length_a   1.000
_cell.length_b   1.000
_cell.length_c   1.000
_cell.angle_alpha   90.00
_cell.angle_beta   90.00
_cell.angle_gamma   90.00
#
_symmetry.space_group_name_H-M   'P 1'
#
loop_
_entity.id
_entity.type
_entity.pdbx_description
1 polymer ?
#
loop_
_entity_poly.entity_id
_entity_poly.type
_entity_poly.pdbx_seq_one_letter_code
_entity_poly.pdbx_strand_id
1 'polypeptide(L)'
;MSAETKSFEEIRKKAVRSLISLTIETEKSDQIGNKLSQYDFVEDVLLLTGNVDMMLKAHFDDYDHMKRFLTIELSDIEGVEDPTSMMIVSSYKERNRFLKADEPENG
;
A
#
# COMPACT_ATOMS: atom_id res chain seq x y z
N MET A 1 3.17 -1.69 -21.36
CA MET A 1 2.71 -1.33 -20.98
C MET A 1 1.85 -1.49 -20.26
N SER A 2 1.76 -1.26 -19.70
CA SER A 2 0.92 -1.64 -18.85
C SER A 2 -0.30 -0.99 -18.99
N ALA A 3 -0.92 -1.26 -19.97
CA ALA A 3 -2.18 -0.68 -20.21
C ALA A 3 -3.16 -1.00 -19.12
N GLU A 4 -2.87 -2.02 -18.38
CA GLU A 4 -3.78 -2.41 -17.34
C GLU A 4 -3.64 -1.62 -16.06
N THR A 5 -2.65 -0.80 -15.96
CA THR A 5 -2.45 -0.04 -14.74
C THR A 5 -3.58 0.97 -14.58
N LYS A 6 -4.25 0.93 -13.47
CA LYS A 6 -5.33 1.87 -13.20
C LYS A 6 -4.78 3.27 -13.02
N SER A 7 -5.55 4.25 -13.43
CA SER A 7 -5.16 5.62 -13.19
C SER A 7 -5.26 5.91 -11.69
N PHE A 8 -4.52 6.92 -11.27
CA PHE A 8 -4.57 7.33 -9.87
C PHE A 8 -5.99 7.71 -9.46
N GLU A 9 -6.73 8.35 -10.36
CA GLU A 9 -8.10 8.74 -10.03
C GLU A 9 -9.00 7.52 -9.82
N GLU A 10 -8.85 6.50 -10.63
CA GLU A 10 -9.64 5.29 -10.45
C GLU A 10 -9.31 4.63 -9.14
N ILE A 11 -8.04 4.53 -8.84
CA ILE A 11 -7.58 3.92 -7.59
C ILE A 11 -8.15 4.67 -6.40
N ARG A 12 -8.02 5.98 -6.42
CA ARG A 12 -8.43 6.81 -5.31
C ARG A 12 -9.92 6.70 -5.03
N LYS A 13 -10.72 6.58 -6.07
CA LYS A 13 -12.16 6.63 -5.91
C LYS A 13 -12.80 5.29 -5.57
N LYS A 14 -12.22 4.22 -6.06
CA LYS A 14 -12.92 2.94 -5.98
C LYS A 14 -12.27 1.89 -5.12
N ALA A 15 -10.99 1.94 -5.00
CA ALA A 15 -10.27 0.86 -4.34
C ALA A 15 -10.28 1.02 -2.84
N VAL A 16 -10.14 -0.09 -2.16
CA VAL A 16 -9.81 -0.08 -0.74
C VAL A 16 -8.33 0.18 -0.66
N ARG A 17 -7.92 1.23 0.02
CA ARG A 17 -6.53 1.63 0.06
C ARG A 17 -5.99 1.58 1.46
N SER A 18 -4.77 1.12 1.60
CA SER A 18 -4.15 0.95 2.92
C SER A 18 -2.70 1.35 2.91
N LEU A 19 -2.26 1.80 4.07
CA LEU A 19 -0.84 1.85 4.38
C LEU A 19 -0.56 0.63 5.24
N ILE A 20 0.48 -0.11 4.91
CA ILE A 20 0.80 -1.33 5.63
C ILE A 20 2.23 -1.22 6.12
N SER A 21 2.40 -1.32 7.43
CA SER A 21 3.74 -1.28 7.99
C SER A 21 4.20 -2.70 8.28
N LEU A 22 5.48 -2.94 8.09
CA LEU A 22 6.09 -4.25 8.30
C LEU A 22 7.36 -4.11 9.11
N THR A 23 7.62 -5.13 9.91
CA THR A 23 8.95 -5.35 10.47
C THR A 23 9.58 -6.45 9.63
N ILE A 24 10.84 -6.32 9.28
CA ILE A 24 11.49 -7.29 8.41
C ILE A 24 12.87 -7.63 8.95
N GLU A 25 13.40 -8.77 8.49
CA GLU A 25 14.78 -9.09 8.77
C GLU A 25 15.65 -8.21 7.87
N THR A 26 16.53 -7.47 8.49
CA THR A 26 17.29 -6.43 7.81
C THR A 26 18.07 -6.95 6.60
N GLU A 27 18.69 -8.11 6.74
CA GLU A 27 19.50 -8.62 5.65
C GLU A 27 18.67 -9.08 4.47
N LYS A 28 17.35 -9.14 4.61
CA LYS A 28 16.45 -9.52 3.54
C LYS A 28 15.70 -8.35 2.93
N SER A 29 16.05 -7.14 3.33
CA SER A 29 15.27 -5.98 2.94
C SER A 29 15.18 -5.80 1.43
N ASP A 30 16.27 -5.95 0.70
CA ASP A 30 16.24 -5.80 -0.75
C ASP A 30 15.37 -6.87 -1.40
N GLN A 31 15.51 -8.08 -0.93
CA GLN A 31 14.76 -9.20 -1.46
C GLN A 31 13.26 -9.00 -1.23
N ILE A 32 12.90 -8.60 -0.02
CA ILE A 32 11.51 -8.37 0.33
C ILE A 32 10.93 -7.20 -0.45
N GLY A 33 11.68 -6.10 -0.48
CA GLY A 33 11.24 -4.91 -1.21
C GLY A 33 11.01 -5.20 -2.67
N ASN A 34 11.92 -5.93 -3.30
CA ASN A 34 11.77 -6.25 -4.70
C ASN A 34 10.59 -7.17 -4.95
N LYS A 35 10.37 -8.13 -4.05
CA LYS A 35 9.23 -9.01 -4.20
C LYS A 35 7.90 -8.26 -4.08
N LEU A 36 7.81 -7.39 -3.10
CA LEU A 36 6.58 -6.62 -2.89
C LEU A 36 6.32 -5.65 -4.04
N SER A 37 7.37 -5.17 -4.66
CA SER A 37 7.23 -4.24 -5.78
C SER A 37 6.65 -4.90 -7.02
N GLN A 38 6.57 -6.22 -7.07
CA GLN A 38 6.04 -6.91 -8.23
C GLN A 38 4.51 -6.92 -8.27
N TYR A 39 3.85 -6.63 -7.17
CA TYR A 39 2.39 -6.64 -7.15
C TYR A 39 1.85 -5.36 -7.76
N ASP A 40 0.96 -5.50 -8.73
CA ASP A 40 0.37 -4.33 -9.40
C ASP A 40 -0.37 -3.43 -8.44
N PHE A 41 -0.97 -4.00 -7.42
CA PHE A 41 -1.78 -3.21 -6.49
C PHE A 41 -0.94 -2.56 -5.38
N VAL A 42 0.35 -2.84 -5.34
CA VAL A 42 1.24 -2.17 -4.39
C VAL A 42 1.80 -0.94 -5.09
N GLU A 43 1.44 0.24 -4.59
CA GLU A 43 1.83 1.50 -5.21
C GLU A 43 3.21 1.97 -4.79
N ASP A 44 3.51 1.82 -3.51
CA ASP A 44 4.79 2.28 -2.97
C ASP A 44 5.36 1.25 -2.03
N VAL A 45 6.67 1.09 -2.04
CA VAL A 45 7.39 0.24 -1.12
C VAL A 45 8.56 1.05 -0.60
N LEU A 46 8.56 1.34 0.69
CA LEU A 46 9.54 2.25 1.27
C LEU A 46 10.25 1.59 2.44
N LEU A 47 11.56 1.72 2.47
CA LEU A 47 12.35 1.26 3.61
C LEU A 47 12.54 2.45 4.53
N LEU A 48 12.30 2.25 5.80
CA LEU A 48 12.24 3.34 6.75
C LEU A 48 13.24 3.16 7.88
N THR A 49 13.56 4.26 8.52
CA THR A 49 14.21 4.21 9.83
C THR A 49 13.13 4.44 10.86
N GLY A 50 13.28 3.84 12.04
CA GLY A 50 12.32 4.06 13.11
C GLY A 50 11.75 2.76 13.65
N ASN A 51 10.51 2.82 14.13
CA ASN A 51 9.91 1.69 14.81
C ASN A 51 9.47 0.57 13.89
N VAL A 52 9.19 0.89 12.64
CA VAL A 52 8.88 -0.13 11.65
C VAL A 52 9.91 -0.02 10.56
N ASP A 53 10.09 -1.11 9.83
CA ASP A 53 11.17 -1.17 8.87
C ASP A 53 10.73 -0.83 7.45
N MET A 54 9.50 -1.14 7.11
CA MET A 54 9.06 -0.95 5.73
C MET A 54 7.60 -0.52 5.73
N MET A 55 7.25 0.31 4.79
CA MET A 55 5.89 0.79 4.64
C MET A 55 5.46 0.59 3.20
N LEU A 56 4.27 0.04 3.03
CA LEU A 56 3.67 -0.12 1.72
C LEU A 56 2.46 0.75 1.62
N LYS A 57 2.16 1.19 0.40
CA LYS A 57 0.89 1.79 0.10
C LYS A 57 0.28 0.93 -0.98
N ALA A 58 -0.93 0.46 -0.76
CA ALA A 58 -1.55 -0.50 -1.66
C ALA A 58 -3.01 -0.19 -1.86
N HIS A 59 -3.55 -0.64 -3.00
CA HIS A 59 -4.97 -0.53 -3.26
C HIS A 59 -5.50 -1.91 -3.62
N PHE A 60 -6.67 -2.23 -3.10
CA PHE A 60 -7.26 -3.55 -3.26
C PHE A 60 -8.64 -3.39 -3.88
N ASP A 61 -9.10 -4.43 -4.58
CA ASP A 61 -10.42 -4.38 -5.19
C ASP A 61 -11.53 -4.33 -4.16
N ASP A 62 -11.32 -5.01 -3.03
CA ASP A 62 -12.29 -5.05 -1.96
C ASP A 62 -11.59 -5.52 -0.68
N TYR A 63 -12.36 -5.65 0.38
CA TYR A 63 -11.81 -6.06 1.66
C TYR A 63 -11.27 -7.48 1.63
N ASP A 64 -11.91 -8.37 0.88
CA ASP A 64 -11.43 -9.74 0.81
C ASP A 64 -10.05 -9.81 0.17
N HIS A 65 -9.83 -9.01 -0.86
CA HIS A 65 -8.53 -8.94 -1.51
C HIS A 65 -7.48 -8.47 -0.50
N MET A 66 -7.79 -7.40 0.24
CA MET A 66 -6.87 -6.88 1.24
C MET A 66 -6.57 -7.92 2.31
N LYS A 67 -7.61 -8.60 2.78
CA LYS A 67 -7.46 -9.59 3.82
C LYS A 67 -6.58 -10.75 3.37
N ARG A 68 -6.79 -11.22 2.15
CA ARG A 68 -5.96 -12.30 1.62
C ARG A 68 -4.51 -11.88 1.50
N PHE A 69 -4.27 -10.68 1.05
CA PHE A 69 -2.90 -10.20 0.95
C PHE A 69 -2.23 -10.18 2.31
N LEU A 70 -2.92 -9.64 3.30
CA LEU A 70 -2.35 -9.51 4.65
C LEU A 70 -2.15 -10.85 5.34
N THR A 71 -3.09 -11.77 5.19
CA THR A 71 -3.06 -12.98 5.98
C THR A 71 -2.40 -14.16 5.28
N ILE A 72 -2.33 -14.11 3.95
CA ILE A 72 -1.76 -15.22 3.21
C ILE A 72 -0.47 -14.81 2.50
N GLU A 73 -0.54 -13.80 1.66
CA GLU A 73 0.61 -13.50 0.81
C GLU A 73 1.76 -12.86 1.57
N LEU A 74 1.45 -11.88 2.42
CA LEU A 74 2.52 -11.30 3.23
C LEU A 74 3.08 -12.30 4.21
N SER A 75 2.23 -13.15 4.76
CA SER A 75 2.69 -14.14 5.73
C SER A 75 3.63 -15.17 5.12
N ASP A 76 3.53 -15.38 3.83
CA ASP A 76 4.39 -16.35 3.16
C ASP A 76 5.73 -15.79 2.76
N ILE A 77 5.94 -14.51 2.91
CA ILE A 77 7.22 -13.92 2.54
C ILE A 77 8.17 -14.07 3.71
N GLU A 78 9.24 -14.81 3.48
CA GLU A 78 10.21 -15.04 4.52
C GLU A 78 10.84 -13.73 4.95
N GLY A 79 10.90 -13.50 6.26
CA GLY A 79 11.51 -12.30 6.81
C GLY A 79 10.54 -11.19 7.13
N VAL A 80 9.28 -11.32 6.72
CA VAL A 80 8.26 -10.32 7.02
C VAL A 80 7.58 -10.67 8.34
N GLU A 81 7.46 -9.67 9.20
CA GLU A 81 6.83 -9.86 10.51
C GLU A 81 5.88 -8.72 10.79
N ASP A 82 4.89 -9.02 11.61
CA ASP A 82 4.00 -8.00 12.19
C ASP A 82 3.42 -7.00 11.20
N PRO A 83 2.75 -7.45 10.15
CA PRO A 83 2.10 -6.51 9.25
C PRO A 83 0.94 -5.83 9.96
N THR A 84 0.87 -4.51 9.81
CA THR A 84 -0.20 -3.72 10.38
C THR A 84 -0.78 -2.86 9.27
N SER A 85 -2.10 -2.94 9.11
CA SER A 85 -2.77 -2.25 8.03
C SER A 85 -3.58 -1.08 8.59
N MET A 86 -3.48 0.07 7.91
CA MET A 86 -4.25 1.25 8.25
C MET A 86 -4.94 1.70 6.99
N MET A 87 -6.27 1.73 7.00
CA MET A 87 -7.01 2.11 5.81
C MET A 87 -6.99 3.61 5.62
N ILE A 88 -6.86 4.04 4.38
CA ILE A 88 -6.91 5.45 4.04
C ILE A 88 -8.37 5.84 3.93
N VAL A 89 -8.82 6.69 4.83
CA VAL A 89 -10.20 7.12 4.87
C VAL A 89 -10.45 8.26 3.90
N SER A 90 -9.50 9.16 3.80
CA SER A 90 -9.64 10.35 2.98
C SER A 90 -8.27 10.89 2.68
N SER A 91 -8.12 11.52 1.53
CA SER A 91 -6.85 12.11 1.13
C SER A 91 -7.05 13.58 0.81
N TYR A 92 -6.19 14.40 1.34
CA TYR A 92 -6.23 15.84 1.06
C TYR A 92 -5.20 16.22 0.01
N LYS A 93 -4.13 15.48 -0.05
CA LYS A 93 -3.09 15.74 -1.03
C LYS A 93 -2.28 14.46 -1.20
N GLU A 94 -2.08 14.06 -2.44
CA GLU A 94 -1.27 12.88 -2.73
C GLU A 94 -0.53 13.09 -4.02
N ARG A 95 0.68 12.56 -4.12
CA ARG A 95 1.50 12.67 -5.31
C ARG A 95 1.62 14.12 -5.71
N ASN A 96 1.75 14.98 -4.70
CA ASN A 96 1.90 16.42 -4.89
C ASN A 96 0.70 17.06 -5.58
N ARG A 97 -0.47 16.44 -5.46
CA ARG A 97 -1.71 16.97 -6.04
C ARG A 97 -2.72 17.19 -4.93
N PHE A 98 -3.39 18.34 -5.02
CA PHE A 98 -4.48 18.61 -4.11
C PHE A 98 -5.70 17.81 -4.54
N LEU A 99 -6.39 17.20 -3.59
CA LEU A 99 -7.51 16.34 -3.89
C LEU A 99 -8.79 16.97 -3.37
N LYS A 100 -9.11 18.10 -3.93
CA LYS A 100 -10.25 18.83 -3.46
C LYS A 100 -11.56 18.09 -3.62
N ALA A 101 -11.61 17.20 -4.57
CA ALA A 101 -12.83 16.46 -4.77
C ALA A 101 -13.18 15.59 -3.58
N ASP A 102 -12.22 15.33 -2.72
CA ASP A 102 -12.49 14.54 -1.54
C ASP A 102 -13.11 15.35 -0.44
N GLU A 103 -13.11 16.68 -0.57
CA GLU A 103 -13.62 17.51 0.47
C GLU A 103 -15.00 17.92 0.20
N PRO A 104 -15.73 18.17 1.19
CA PRO A 104 -17.02 18.74 1.02
C PRO A 104 -16.82 20.09 0.49
N GLU A 105 -17.42 20.52 -0.18
CA GLU A 105 -17.26 21.64 -0.74
C GLU A 105 -17.41 22.70 -0.04
N ASN A 106 -17.50 23.14 0.37
CA ASN A 106 -17.66 23.98 0.96
C ASN A 106 -17.24 24.43 1.48
N GLY A 107 -17.15 24.36 1.35
CA GLY A 107 -16.89 24.65 2.04
C GLY A 107 -16.60 25.30 2.03
#